data_e4b3efbba057877195b2a66ca750da7e
#
_entry.id   e4b3efbba057877195b2a66ca750da7e
#
_cell.length_a   1.000
_cell.length_b   1.000
_cell.length_c   1.000
_cell.angle_alpha   90.00
_cell.angle_beta   90.00
_cell.angle_gamma   90.00
#
_symmetry.space_group_name_H-M   'P 1'
#
loop_
_entity.id
_entity.type
_entity.pdbx_description
1 polymer ?
#
loop_
_entity_poly.entity_id
_entity_poly.type
_entity_poly.pdbx_seq_one_letter_code
_entity_poly.pdbx_strand_id
1 'polypeptide(L)' 'MDTIPDQLRALLQKAYAPYSRYPVAAIVRTPNGRLFFGVNVENAAYPMSRCAEQVAVGAMVAGGERRIAEVWVMGVNAPT' A
#
# COMPACT_ATOMS: atom_id res chain seq x y z
N MET A 1 -8.95 19.09 0.03
CA MET A 1 -8.31 18.30 -1.03
C MET A 1 -7.32 17.34 -0.39
N ASP A 2 -7.40 16.07 -0.74
CA ASP A 2 -6.56 15.07 -0.09
C ASP A 2 -5.15 15.09 -0.67
N THR A 3 -4.17 15.31 0.19
CA THR A 3 -2.77 15.20 -0.18
C THR A 3 -2.36 13.71 -0.18
N ILE A 4 -1.17 13.43 -0.72
CA ILE A 4 -0.64 12.05 -0.67
C ILE A 4 -0.52 11.56 0.78
N PRO A 5 0.02 12.33 1.74
CA PRO A 5 0.02 11.88 3.14
C PRO A 5 -1.37 11.61 3.71
N ASP A 6 -2.36 12.43 3.36
CA ASP A 6 -3.74 12.22 3.83
C ASP A 6 -4.31 10.92 3.28
N GLN A 7 -4.06 10.64 2.01
CA GLN A 7 -4.51 9.40 1.38
C GLN A 7 -3.83 8.18 1.99
N LEU A 8 -2.53 8.28 2.28
CA LEU A 8 -1.81 7.20 2.94
C LEU A 8 -2.36 6.92 4.33
N ARG A 9 -2.66 7.96 5.11
CA ARG A 9 -3.24 7.78 6.44
C ARG A 9 -4.60 7.10 6.38
N ALA A 10 -5.43 7.47 5.41
CA ALA A 10 -6.73 6.83 5.23
C ALA A 10 -6.58 5.36 4.86
N LEU A 11 -5.59 5.03 4.03
CA LEU A 11 -5.32 3.66 3.65
C LEU A 11 -4.84 2.80 4.82
N LEU A 12 -4.08 3.39 5.74
CA LEU A 12 -3.56 2.66 6.89
C LEU A 12 -4.68 2.00 7.70
N GLN A 13 -5.86 2.62 7.75
CA GLN A 13 -6.99 2.06 8.47
C GLN A 13 -7.58 0.82 7.79
N LYS A 14 -7.25 0.60 6.52
CA LYS A 14 -7.73 -0.54 5.76
C LYS A 14 -6.74 -1.72 5.76
N ALA A 15 -5.55 -1.50 6.29
CA ALA A 15 -4.54 -2.56 6.35
C ALA A 15 -4.99 -3.67 7.29
N TYR A 16 -4.65 -4.90 6.94
CA TYR A 16 -4.95 -6.07 7.76
C TYR A 16 -3.63 -6.66 8.26
N ALA A 17 -3.23 -6.25 9.43
CA ALA A 17 -1.94 -6.62 10.01
C ALA A 17 -2.12 -7.13 11.45
N PRO A 18 -2.87 -8.24 11.65
CA PRO A 18 -3.17 -8.72 13.00
C PRO A 18 -1.97 -9.32 13.71
N TYR A 19 -0.95 -9.75 12.98
CA TYR A 19 0.21 -10.42 13.55
C TYR A 19 1.33 -9.44 13.88
N SER A 20 1.75 -8.65 12.91
CA SER A 20 2.81 -7.67 13.14
C SER A 20 2.33 -6.43 13.89
N ARG A 21 1.04 -6.13 13.78
CA ARG A 21 0.43 -4.88 14.27
C ARG A 21 1.13 -3.64 13.70
N TYR A 22 1.64 -3.78 12.50
CA TYR A 22 2.34 -2.69 11.83
C TYR A 22 1.68 -2.45 10.47
N PRO A 23 0.62 -1.64 10.45
CA PRO A 23 -0.02 -1.31 9.17
C PRO A 23 0.89 -0.47 8.29
N VAL A 24 0.89 -0.76 7.02
CA VAL A 24 1.66 -0.04 6.02
C VAL A 24 0.75 0.25 4.83
N ALA A 25 0.86 1.45 4.29
CA ALA A 25 0.15 1.85 3.08
C ALA A 25 1.16 2.31 2.03
N ALA A 26 0.83 2.10 0.78
CA ALA A 26 1.66 2.53 -0.34
C ALA A 26 0.79 3.12 -1.43
N ILE A 27 1.33 4.13 -2.10
CA ILE A 27 0.72 4.71 -3.30
C ILE A 27 1.79 4.72 -4.39
N VAL A 28 1.41 4.24 -5.57
CA VAL A 28 2.26 4.24 -6.75
C VAL A 28 1.66 5.19 -7.77
N ARG A 29 2.47 6.09 -8.31
CA ARG A 29 2.05 6.98 -9.39
C ARG A 29 2.74 6.58 -10.68
N THR A 30 1.99 6.50 -11.76
CA THR A 30 2.52 6.21 -13.09
C THR A 30 2.93 7.49 -13.79
N PRO A 31 3.73 7.41 -14.86
CA PRO A 31 4.16 8.62 -15.58
C PRO A 31 3.00 9.43 -16.16
N ASN A 32 1.86 8.81 -16.44
CA ASN A 32 0.68 9.51 -16.95
C ASN A 32 -0.25 10.00 -15.85
N GLY A 33 0.19 9.94 -14.58
CA GLY A 33 -0.53 10.56 -13.47
C GLY A 33 -1.55 9.68 -12.78
N ARG A 34 -1.66 8.40 -13.14
CA ARG A 34 -2.58 7.48 -12.45
C ARG A 34 -2.00 7.06 -11.10
N LEU A 35 -2.88 6.91 -10.13
CA LEU A 35 -2.50 6.47 -8.78
C LEU A 35 -3.07 5.08 -8.52
N PHE A 36 -2.25 4.25 -7.88
CA PHE A 36 -2.66 2.91 -7.44
C PHE A 36 -2.27 2.74 -5.98
N PHE A 37 -3.11 2.04 -5.23
CA PHE A 37 -3.06 2.02 -3.78
C PHE A 37 -2.86 0.59 -3.28
N GLY A 38 -2.13 0.46 -2.19
CA GLY A 38 -1.95 -0.83 -1.55
C GLY A 38 -1.81 -0.68 -0.05
N VAL A 39 -2.21 -1.72 0.65
CA VAL A 39 -2.01 -1.85 2.08
C VAL A 39 -1.45 -3.24 2.35
N ASN A 40 -0.73 -3.40 3.47
CA ASN A 40 -0.25 -4.72 3.80
C ASN A 40 -1.42 -5.59 4.25
N VAL A 41 -1.38 -6.85 3.85
CA VAL A 41 -2.37 -7.85 4.22
C VAL A 41 -1.61 -9.06 4.75
N GLU A 42 -1.88 -9.40 6.00
CA GLU A 42 -1.26 -10.55 6.64
C GLU A 42 -2.28 -11.69 6.74
N ASN A 43 -1.81 -12.89 6.49
CA ASN A 43 -2.66 -14.06 6.50
C ASN A 43 -1.98 -15.14 7.34
N ALA A 44 -2.77 -15.87 8.13
CA ALA A 44 -2.26 -16.98 8.93
C ALA A 44 -1.70 -18.10 8.04
N ALA A 45 -2.17 -18.22 6.81
CA ALA A 45 -1.64 -19.19 5.86
C ALA A 45 -0.43 -18.60 5.16
N TYR A 46 0.70 -18.62 5.82
CA TYR A 46 1.97 -18.25 5.21
C TYR A 46 2.25 -19.17 4.00
N PRO A 47 2.69 -18.66 2.86
CA PRO A 47 3.25 -17.34 2.57
C PRO A 47 2.25 -16.36 1.91
N MET A 48 1.03 -16.36 2.31
CA MET A 48 -0.02 -15.59 1.65
C MET A 48 -0.03 -14.10 2.04
N SER A 49 0.84 -13.70 2.96
CA SER A 49 0.98 -12.29 3.35
C SER A 49 1.56 -11.47 2.20
N ARG A 50 1.12 -10.21 2.10
CA ARG A 50 1.59 -9.31 1.05
C ARG A 50 1.98 -7.96 1.64
N CYS A 51 3.07 -7.41 1.15
CA CYS A 51 3.50 -6.05 1.49
C CYS A 51 2.65 -5.03 0.74
N ALA A 52 2.52 -3.83 1.33
CA ALA A 52 1.71 -2.77 0.74
C ALA A 52 2.18 -2.42 -0.67
N GLU A 53 3.49 -2.35 -0.89
CA GLU A 53 4.07 -2.02 -2.19
C GLU A 53 3.70 -3.06 -3.24
N GLN A 54 3.74 -4.34 -2.88
CA GLN A 54 3.37 -5.42 -3.79
C GLN A 54 1.91 -5.32 -4.20
N VAL A 55 1.05 -4.97 -3.25
CA VAL A 55 -0.38 -4.81 -3.53
C VAL A 55 -0.60 -3.63 -4.47
N ALA A 56 0.07 -2.50 -4.23
CA ALA A 56 -0.06 -1.33 -5.08
C ALA A 56 0.45 -1.60 -6.50
N VAL A 57 1.60 -2.26 -6.63
CA VAL A 57 2.17 -2.61 -7.94
C VAL A 57 1.26 -3.61 -8.66
N GLY A 58 0.71 -4.58 -7.94
CA GLY A 58 -0.23 -5.52 -8.51
C GLY A 58 -1.47 -4.83 -9.07
N ALA A 59 -2.00 -3.85 -8.33
CA ALA A 59 -3.13 -3.05 -8.80
C ALA A 59 -2.77 -2.26 -10.05
N MET A 60 -1.57 -1.70 -10.08
CA MET A 60 -1.07 -0.95 -11.24
C MET A 60 -1.02 -1.83 -12.48
N VAL A 61 -0.45 -3.01 -12.38
CA VAL A 61 -0.33 -3.95 -13.50
C VAL A 61 -1.71 -4.41 -13.94
N ALA A 62 -2.60 -4.72 -13.01
CA ALA A 62 -3.98 -5.10 -13.32
C ALA A 62 -4.72 -3.97 -14.03
N GLY A 63 -4.37 -2.72 -13.73
CA GLY A 63 -4.92 -1.54 -14.38
C GLY A 63 -4.31 -1.23 -15.74
N GLY A 64 -3.37 -2.04 -16.23
CA GLY A 64 -2.78 -1.86 -17.55
C GLY A 64 -1.50 -1.03 -17.57
N GLU A 65 -0.99 -0.61 -16.43
CA GLU A 65 0.22 0.20 -16.35
C GLU A 65 1.41 -0.66 -15.98
N ARG A 66 2.58 -0.31 -16.49
CA ARG A 66 3.80 -1.10 -16.24
C ARG A 66 4.99 -0.26 -15.80
N ARG A 67 4.83 1.05 -15.70
CA ARG A 67 5.92 1.96 -15.30
C ARG A 67 5.54 2.70 -14.05
N ILE A 68 6.52 2.88 -13.18
CA ILE A 68 6.36 3.60 -11.93
C ILE A 68 7.14 4.91 -12.04
N ALA A 69 6.47 6.04 -11.78
CA ALA A 69 7.12 7.33 -11.69
C ALA A 69 7.53 7.65 -10.25
N GLU A 70 6.64 7.37 -9.30
CA GLU A 70 6.89 7.64 -7.88
C GLU A 70 6.21 6.59 -7.02
N VAL A 71 6.80 6.34 -5.85
CA VAL A 71 6.22 5.46 -4.84
C VAL A 71 6.28 6.18 -3.50
N TRP A 72 5.17 6.20 -2.78
CA TRP A 72 5.11 6.70 -1.40
C TRP A 72 4.68 5.56 -0.48
N VAL A 73 5.36 5.44 0.64
CA VAL A 73 5.09 4.41 1.62
C VAL A 73 4.97 5.07 2.99
N MET A 74 3.95 4.68 3.75
CA MET A 74 3.77 5.15 5.11
C MET A 74 3.48 3.97 6.01
N GLY A 75 4.20 3.90 7.12
CA GLY A 75 3.94 2.91 8.14
C GLY A 75 3.68 3.60 9.47
N VAL A 76 3.02 2.88 10.36
CA VAL A 76 2.80 3.35 11.73
C VAL A 76 3.53 2.43 12.67
N ASN A 77 4.47 2.99 13.45
CA ASN A 77 5.14 2.23 14.49
C ASN A 77 4.14 1.94 15.60
N ALA A 78 3.78 0.68 15.73
CA ALA A 78 2.95 0.29 16.84
C ALA A 78 3.77 0.37 18.13
N PRO A 79 3.24 0.95 19.19
CA PRO A 79 3.93 0.93 20.46
C PRO A 79 4.11 -0.49 20.93
N THR A 80 5.27 -0.79 21.37
CA THR A 80 5.58 -2.12 21.91
C THR A 80 5.18 -2.21 23.37
#